data_5d7a069f57aba13c6d06359797837b83
#
_entry.id   5d7a069f57aba13c6d06359797837b83
#
_cell.length_a   1.000
_cell.length_b   1.000
_cell.length_c   1.000
_cell.angle_alpha   90.00
_cell.angle_beta   90.00
_cell.angle_gamma   90.00
#
_symmetry.space_group_name_H-M   'P 1'
#
loop_
_entity.id
_entity.type
_entity.pdbx_description
1 polymer ?
#
loop_
_entity_poly.entity_id
_entity_poly.type
_entity_poly.pdbx_seq_one_letter_code
_entity_poly.pdbx_strand_id
1 'polypeptide(L)'
;KNGFGYLTFALNSDVDYESCALLWALSLRATQKLPVKIAVVVNDAKSCRSELHDVCDHVISVPKRPVVNNMQYEADILHLTPFKETVKFEADMLVPCDLEIWKHRFRLQDLCITGSVQNHKRKKANDLRYREFINENLLPNAYNGLYYVRVTKQNVAFFKELDRIFNNWDDEIKKFRLWRDHEPSTDFGMSMALRNLGMDD
;
A
#
# COMPACT_ATOMS: atom_id res chain seq x y z
N LYS A 1 -0.04 8.38 17.73
CA LYS A 1 0.91 8.15 16.63
C LYS A 1 1.81 9.35 16.46
N ASN A 2 3.11 9.14 16.38
CA ASN A 2 4.09 10.21 16.27
C ASN A 2 5.10 9.92 15.16
N GLY A 3 5.58 11.01 14.50
CA GLY A 3 6.68 10.94 13.56
C GLY A 3 6.35 10.35 12.20
N PHE A 4 7.42 10.10 11.46
CA PHE A 4 7.44 9.58 10.09
C PHE A 4 8.07 8.18 10.10
N GLY A 5 7.54 7.29 9.27
CA GLY A 5 8.12 5.95 9.12
C GLY A 5 7.70 5.26 7.83
N TYR A 6 8.32 4.10 7.63
CA TYR A 6 8.10 3.23 6.48
C TYR A 6 7.35 1.97 6.92
N LEU A 7 6.42 1.51 6.11
CA LEU A 7 5.60 0.35 6.43
C LEU A 7 5.44 -0.56 5.22
N THR A 8 5.43 -1.86 5.47
CA THR A 8 5.01 -2.87 4.49
C THR A 8 4.03 -3.88 5.10
N PHE A 9 3.25 -4.53 4.26
CA PHE A 9 2.43 -5.68 4.61
C PHE A 9 3.12 -6.96 4.10
N ALA A 10 3.41 -7.86 5.02
CA ALA A 10 4.03 -9.17 4.74
C ALA A 10 3.06 -10.29 5.15
N LEU A 11 1.97 -10.39 4.40
CA LEU A 11 0.89 -11.34 4.67
C LEU A 11 1.12 -12.61 3.85
N ASN A 12 1.75 -13.60 4.47
CA ASN A 12 2.05 -14.88 3.84
C ASN A 12 0.78 -15.58 3.34
N SER A 13 0.87 -16.10 2.12
CA SER A 13 -0.07 -17.00 1.48
C SER A 13 0.74 -18.13 0.83
N ASP A 14 0.70 -18.25 -0.48
CA ASP A 14 1.54 -19.13 -1.31
C ASP A 14 2.97 -18.57 -1.49
N VAL A 15 3.17 -17.28 -1.19
CA VAL A 15 4.45 -16.58 -1.26
C VAL A 15 4.90 -16.23 0.16
N ASP A 16 6.19 -16.41 0.41
CA ASP A 16 6.85 -16.01 1.66
C ASP A 16 7.14 -14.49 1.65
N TYR A 17 6.09 -13.70 1.92
CA TYR A 17 6.21 -12.25 1.99
C TYR A 17 7.02 -11.77 3.20
N GLU A 18 7.18 -12.57 4.25
CA GLU A 18 8.03 -12.23 5.38
C GLU A 18 9.50 -12.18 4.99
N SER A 19 9.96 -13.11 4.15
CA SER A 19 11.32 -13.07 3.58
C SER A 19 11.50 -11.85 2.67
N CYS A 20 10.51 -11.52 1.85
CA CYS A 20 10.53 -10.32 1.01
C CYS A 20 10.63 -9.05 1.87
N ALA A 21 9.79 -8.91 2.90
CA ALA A 21 9.80 -7.78 3.82
C ALA A 21 11.10 -7.64 4.60
N LEU A 22 11.74 -8.75 4.96
CA LEU A 22 13.07 -8.72 5.58
C LEU A 22 14.10 -8.10 4.62
N LEU A 23 14.13 -8.50 3.36
CA LEU A 23 15.02 -7.92 2.35
C LEU A 23 14.71 -6.44 2.10
N TRP A 24 13.42 -6.07 2.03
CA TRP A 24 13.00 -4.68 1.94
C TRP A 24 13.51 -3.85 3.13
N ALA A 25 13.30 -4.31 4.36
CA ALA A 25 13.71 -3.60 5.56
C ALA A 25 15.25 -3.45 5.64
N LEU A 26 16.01 -4.49 5.29
CA LEU A 26 17.47 -4.46 5.19
C LEU A 26 17.93 -3.46 4.13
N SER A 27 17.26 -3.40 2.96
CA SER A 27 17.59 -2.43 1.93
C SER A 27 17.39 -0.98 2.39
N LEU A 28 16.33 -0.71 3.16
CA LEU A 28 16.12 0.59 3.80
C LEU A 28 17.25 0.91 4.80
N ARG A 29 17.56 -0.02 5.71
CA ARG A 29 18.65 0.18 6.68
C ARG A 29 19.99 0.48 6.02
N ALA A 30 20.28 -0.18 4.89
CA ALA A 30 21.54 -0.04 4.17
C ALA A 30 21.66 1.27 3.36
N THR A 31 20.55 1.82 2.88
CA THR A 31 20.57 2.93 1.91
C THR A 31 20.25 4.29 2.52
N GLN A 32 19.55 4.33 3.65
CA GLN A 32 19.20 5.61 4.28
C GLN A 32 20.37 6.17 5.09
N LYS A 33 20.71 7.44 4.84
CA LYS A 33 21.78 8.15 5.57
C LYS A 33 21.41 8.51 7.00
N LEU A 34 20.13 8.71 7.27
CA LEU A 34 19.61 9.02 8.60
C LEU A 34 18.86 7.81 9.15
N PRO A 35 18.80 7.64 10.48
CA PRO A 35 18.01 6.58 11.10
C PRO A 35 16.54 6.66 10.68
N VAL A 36 15.99 5.55 10.21
CA VAL A 36 14.60 5.43 9.77
C VAL A 36 13.81 4.53 10.71
N LYS A 37 12.51 4.79 10.82
CA LYS A 37 11.56 3.94 11.55
C LYS A 37 10.84 3.01 10.57
N ILE A 38 10.85 1.72 10.86
CA ILE A 38 10.32 0.66 10.01
C ILE A 38 9.27 -0.12 10.78
N ALA A 39 8.11 -0.31 10.16
CA ALA A 39 7.05 -1.18 10.64
C ALA A 39 6.75 -2.27 9.59
N VAL A 40 6.47 -3.46 10.04
CA VAL A 40 5.97 -4.56 9.22
C VAL A 40 4.66 -5.08 9.80
N VAL A 41 3.66 -5.25 8.94
CA VAL A 41 2.38 -5.88 9.28
C VAL A 41 2.42 -7.32 8.79
N VAL A 42 2.18 -8.26 9.69
CA VAL A 42 2.25 -9.71 9.43
C VAL A 42 0.95 -10.40 9.85
N ASN A 43 0.77 -11.65 9.43
CA ASN A 43 -0.39 -12.43 9.84
C ASN A 43 -0.47 -12.56 11.38
N ASP A 44 0.64 -12.95 12.01
CA ASP A 44 0.77 -13.01 13.47
C ASP A 44 2.20 -12.69 13.90
N ALA A 45 2.38 -11.60 14.62
CA ALA A 45 3.68 -11.13 15.11
C ALA A 45 4.37 -12.10 16.09
N LYS A 46 3.63 -13.04 16.70
CA LYS A 46 4.21 -14.04 17.61
C LYS A 46 4.84 -15.22 16.89
N SER A 47 4.38 -15.53 15.69
CA SER A 47 4.82 -16.68 14.89
C SER A 47 5.55 -16.30 13.60
N CYS A 48 5.72 -15.01 13.31
CA CYS A 48 6.47 -14.55 12.16
C CYS A 48 7.99 -14.80 12.32
N ARG A 49 8.73 -14.55 11.26
CA ARG A 49 10.19 -14.66 11.26
C ARG A 49 10.81 -13.80 12.36
N SER A 50 11.65 -14.39 13.22
CA SER A 50 12.32 -13.68 14.32
C SER A 50 13.17 -12.50 13.85
N GLU A 51 13.82 -12.62 12.68
CA GLU A 51 14.71 -11.61 12.09
C GLU A 51 13.95 -10.29 11.79
N LEU A 52 12.63 -10.34 11.59
CA LEU A 52 11.83 -9.12 11.45
C LEU A 52 11.81 -8.28 12.74
N HIS A 53 11.82 -8.92 13.91
CA HIS A 53 11.90 -8.22 15.20
C HIS A 53 13.27 -7.55 15.43
N ASP A 54 14.34 -8.09 14.82
CA ASP A 54 15.68 -7.51 14.93
C ASP A 54 15.87 -6.30 14.01
N VAL A 55 15.23 -6.32 12.84
CA VAL A 55 15.42 -5.30 11.79
C VAL A 55 14.36 -4.19 11.83
N CYS A 56 13.11 -4.51 12.18
CA CYS A 56 12.00 -3.56 12.21
C CYS A 56 11.79 -2.98 13.61
N ASP A 57 11.41 -1.69 13.69
CA ASP A 57 11.06 -1.06 14.98
C ASP A 57 9.70 -1.55 15.51
N HIS A 58 8.82 -1.97 14.61
CA HIS A 58 7.47 -2.48 14.94
C HIS A 58 7.10 -3.67 14.07
N VAL A 59 6.69 -4.76 14.71
CA VAL A 59 6.08 -5.94 14.06
C VAL A 59 4.64 -6.04 14.57
N ILE A 60 3.67 -5.99 13.67
CA ILE A 60 2.26 -5.76 13.97
C ILE A 60 1.42 -6.86 13.35
N SER A 61 0.59 -7.52 14.16
CA SER A 61 -0.38 -8.50 13.63
C SER A 61 -1.56 -7.80 12.95
N VAL A 62 -2.05 -8.37 11.85
CA VAL A 62 -3.35 -7.94 11.28
C VAL A 62 -4.50 -8.21 12.26
N PRO A 63 -5.59 -7.42 12.21
CA PRO A 63 -6.76 -7.68 13.02
C PRO A 63 -7.43 -8.99 12.57
N LYS A 64 -7.93 -9.77 13.54
CA LYS A 64 -8.72 -10.96 13.25
C LYS A 64 -10.14 -10.55 12.83
N ARG A 65 -10.34 -10.36 11.54
CA ARG A 65 -11.65 -10.06 10.94
C ARG A 65 -11.82 -10.78 9.60
N PRO A 66 -13.06 -11.04 9.15
CA PRO A 66 -13.28 -11.52 7.79
C PRO A 66 -12.77 -10.50 6.78
N VAL A 67 -12.12 -10.99 5.73
CA VAL A 67 -11.66 -10.22 4.58
C VAL A 67 -11.92 -10.99 3.30
N VAL A 68 -12.14 -10.28 2.20
CA VAL A 68 -12.31 -10.88 0.87
C VAL A 68 -11.00 -11.56 0.42
N ASN A 69 -9.89 -10.84 0.63
CA ASN A 69 -8.52 -11.34 0.46
C ASN A 69 -7.56 -10.52 1.32
N ASN A 70 -6.29 -10.93 1.38
CA ASN A 70 -5.26 -10.24 2.17
C ASN A 70 -5.05 -8.77 1.79
N MET A 71 -5.33 -8.37 0.55
CA MET A 71 -5.18 -6.98 0.10
C MET A 71 -6.13 -6.02 0.82
N GLN A 72 -7.27 -6.51 1.30
CA GLN A 72 -8.23 -5.68 2.06
C GLN A 72 -7.64 -5.14 3.37
N TYR A 73 -6.64 -5.80 3.96
CA TYR A 73 -5.99 -5.30 5.18
C TYR A 73 -5.28 -3.96 4.97
N GLU A 74 -5.00 -3.55 3.74
CA GLU A 74 -4.48 -2.21 3.47
C GLU A 74 -5.46 -1.10 3.82
N ALA A 75 -6.75 -1.37 3.80
CA ALA A 75 -7.75 -0.43 4.28
C ALA A 75 -7.60 -0.11 5.79
N ASP A 76 -6.95 -0.99 6.54
CA ASP A 76 -6.65 -0.78 7.96
C ASP A 76 -5.34 -0.02 8.22
N ILE A 77 -4.61 0.41 7.19
CA ILE A 77 -3.26 1.00 7.35
C ILE A 77 -3.22 2.13 8.36
N LEU A 78 -4.22 3.01 8.38
CA LEU A 78 -4.27 4.13 9.33
C LEU A 78 -4.51 3.69 10.77
N HIS A 79 -5.03 2.50 11.01
CA HIS A 79 -5.15 1.90 12.33
C HIS A 79 -3.87 1.16 12.71
N LEU A 80 -3.27 0.44 11.77
CA LEU A 80 -2.10 -0.41 11.96
C LEU A 80 -0.81 0.39 12.08
N THR A 81 -0.60 1.41 11.23
CA THR A 81 0.65 2.18 11.28
C THR A 81 0.88 2.80 12.66
N PRO A 82 2.09 2.67 13.25
CA PRO A 82 2.45 3.37 14.47
C PRO A 82 2.79 4.85 14.23
N PHE A 83 2.91 5.28 12.98
CA PHE A 83 3.37 6.60 12.58
C PHE A 83 2.22 7.56 12.26
N LYS A 84 2.48 8.87 12.39
CA LYS A 84 1.57 9.93 11.92
C LYS A 84 1.66 10.11 10.41
N GLU A 85 2.84 9.91 9.87
CA GLU A 85 3.19 10.00 8.45
C GLU A 85 3.82 8.67 8.02
N THR A 86 3.26 8.01 7.02
CA THR A 86 3.68 6.68 6.59
C THR A 86 3.95 6.64 5.10
N VAL A 87 5.10 6.11 4.69
CA VAL A 87 5.32 5.66 3.32
C VAL A 87 5.16 4.15 3.30
N LYS A 88 4.17 3.66 2.56
CA LYS A 88 3.94 2.22 2.37
C LYS A 88 4.66 1.74 1.14
N PHE A 89 5.27 0.59 1.24
CA PHE A 89 5.86 -0.18 0.14
C PHE A 89 5.23 -1.57 0.05
N GLU A 90 5.22 -2.17 -1.13
CA GLU A 90 5.04 -3.62 -1.25
C GLU A 90 6.27 -4.35 -0.69
N ALA A 91 6.03 -5.53 -0.10
CA ALA A 91 7.08 -6.29 0.59
C ALA A 91 8.19 -6.77 -0.35
N ASP A 92 7.87 -7.01 -1.61
CA ASP A 92 8.79 -7.50 -2.65
C ASP A 92 9.58 -6.39 -3.35
N MET A 93 9.52 -5.16 -2.85
CA MET A 93 10.31 -4.04 -3.33
C MET A 93 11.69 -3.97 -2.64
N LEU A 94 12.68 -3.44 -3.35
CA LEU A 94 13.96 -3.02 -2.77
C LEU A 94 14.10 -1.51 -2.88
N VAL A 95 14.72 -0.89 -1.87
CA VAL A 95 15.00 0.54 -1.84
C VAL A 95 16.49 0.77 -2.13
N PRO A 96 16.88 1.10 -3.38
CA PRO A 96 18.29 1.18 -3.79
C PRO A 96 18.95 2.52 -3.50
N CYS A 97 18.25 3.49 -2.93
CA CYS A 97 18.77 4.85 -2.72
C CYS A 97 18.18 5.51 -1.48
N ASP A 98 18.81 6.63 -1.07
CA ASP A 98 18.31 7.45 0.03
C ASP A 98 17.00 8.16 -0.37
N LEU A 99 16.00 8.06 0.48
CA LEU A 99 14.65 8.60 0.26
C LEU A 99 14.42 9.98 0.91
N GLU A 100 15.42 10.60 1.53
CA GLU A 100 15.24 11.87 2.26
C GLU A 100 14.68 12.98 1.37
N ILE A 101 15.14 13.05 0.10
CA ILE A 101 14.60 14.02 -0.86
C ILE A 101 13.12 13.80 -1.17
N TRP A 102 12.66 12.53 -1.16
CA TRP A 102 11.26 12.18 -1.42
C TRP A 102 10.35 12.53 -0.26
N LYS A 103 10.87 12.49 0.96
CA LYS A 103 10.13 12.84 2.18
C LYS A 103 9.59 14.27 2.14
N HIS A 104 10.37 15.22 1.62
CA HIS A 104 9.88 16.59 1.43
C HIS A 104 8.79 16.68 0.37
N ARG A 105 8.88 15.91 -0.71
CA ARG A 105 7.86 15.88 -1.77
C ARG A 105 6.56 15.24 -1.28
N PHE A 106 6.64 14.12 -0.57
CA PHE A 106 5.47 13.47 0.00
C PHE A 106 4.66 14.41 0.91
N ARG A 107 5.33 15.25 1.68
CA ARG A 107 4.70 16.17 2.62
C ARG A 107 3.93 17.34 2.00
N LEU A 108 4.00 17.52 0.69
CA LEU A 108 3.20 18.52 -0.02
C LEU A 108 1.70 18.13 -0.06
N GLN A 109 1.37 16.86 0.10
CA GLN A 109 0.02 16.33 0.11
C GLN A 109 -0.19 15.46 1.36
N ASP A 110 -1.43 15.28 1.78
CA ASP A 110 -1.78 14.38 2.89
C ASP A 110 -1.89 12.91 2.43
N LEU A 111 -2.19 12.70 1.14
CA LEU A 111 -2.18 11.42 0.46
C LEU A 111 -1.45 11.60 -0.87
N CYS A 112 -0.48 10.74 -1.15
CA CYS A 112 0.24 10.73 -2.42
C CYS A 112 0.37 9.27 -2.88
N ILE A 113 -0.40 8.89 -3.89
CA ILE A 113 -0.40 7.54 -4.45
C ILE A 113 0.37 7.56 -5.77
N THR A 114 1.20 6.55 -6.00
CA THR A 114 1.93 6.42 -7.26
C THR A 114 0.96 6.19 -8.42
N GLY A 115 0.96 7.09 -9.40
CA GLY A 115 0.09 6.99 -10.60
C GLY A 115 0.75 6.33 -11.80
N SER A 116 2.08 6.17 -11.79
CA SER A 116 2.81 5.60 -12.93
C SER A 116 4.07 4.87 -12.45
N VAL A 117 4.25 3.66 -12.94
CA VAL A 117 5.43 2.83 -12.66
C VAL A 117 6.08 2.37 -13.96
N GLN A 118 7.36 2.10 -13.89
CA GLN A 118 8.15 1.55 -14.99
C GLN A 118 8.88 0.30 -14.50
N ASN A 119 8.98 -0.69 -15.33
CA ASN A 119 9.84 -1.84 -15.05
C ASN A 119 11.33 -1.49 -15.28
N HIS A 120 12.23 -2.43 -14.97
CA HIS A 120 13.68 -2.27 -15.16
C HIS A 120 14.09 -1.96 -16.61
N LYS A 121 13.25 -2.24 -17.60
CA LYS A 121 13.44 -1.90 -19.03
C LYS A 121 12.81 -0.55 -19.40
N ARG A 122 12.40 0.25 -18.42
CA ARG A 122 11.71 1.55 -18.59
C ARG A 122 10.39 1.47 -19.36
N LYS A 123 9.78 0.30 -19.45
CA LYS A 123 8.43 0.17 -19.99
C LYS A 123 7.42 0.54 -18.93
N LYS A 124 6.48 1.41 -19.28
CA LYS A 124 5.41 1.83 -18.37
C LYS A 124 4.46 0.68 -18.11
N ALA A 125 3.96 0.58 -16.88
CA ALA A 125 2.96 -0.41 -16.49
C ALA A 125 1.58 -0.18 -17.16
N ASN A 126 1.38 0.96 -17.82
CA ASN A 126 0.13 1.32 -18.49
C ASN A 126 -0.24 0.36 -19.65
N ASP A 127 0.74 -0.39 -20.17
CA ASP A 127 0.52 -1.40 -21.23
C ASP A 127 0.01 -2.75 -20.67
N LEU A 128 -0.18 -2.87 -19.36
CA LEU A 128 -0.70 -4.06 -18.73
C LEU A 128 -2.23 -4.12 -18.89
N ARG A 129 -2.74 -5.30 -19.26
CA ARG A 129 -4.15 -5.54 -19.59
C ARG A 129 -5.13 -5.05 -18.51
N TYR A 130 -4.78 -5.15 -17.24
CA TYR A 130 -5.66 -4.67 -16.17
C TYR A 130 -5.76 -3.13 -16.10
N ARG A 131 -4.79 -2.38 -16.64
CA ARG A 131 -4.86 -0.91 -16.74
C ARG A 131 -5.89 -0.44 -17.77
N GLU A 132 -6.28 -1.29 -18.71
CA GLU A 132 -7.37 -1.00 -19.64
C GLU A 132 -8.67 -0.66 -18.90
N PHE A 133 -9.00 -1.41 -17.83
CA PHE A 133 -10.15 -1.11 -16.99
C PHE A 133 -10.11 0.32 -16.40
N ILE A 134 -8.97 0.75 -15.88
CA ILE A 134 -8.80 2.10 -15.32
C ILE A 134 -8.97 3.15 -16.42
N ASN A 135 -8.33 2.96 -17.56
CA ASN A 135 -8.35 3.91 -18.68
C ASN A 135 -9.74 4.04 -19.30
N GLU A 136 -10.43 2.94 -19.58
CA GLU A 136 -11.75 2.92 -20.20
C GLU A 136 -12.84 3.55 -19.31
N ASN A 137 -12.64 3.51 -18.01
CA ASN A 137 -13.55 4.11 -17.04
C ASN A 137 -13.12 5.49 -16.57
N LEU A 138 -12.04 6.04 -17.14
CA LEU A 138 -11.46 7.33 -16.76
C LEU A 138 -11.21 7.41 -15.25
N LEU A 139 -10.82 6.31 -14.62
CA LEU A 139 -10.47 6.28 -13.21
C LEU A 139 -9.10 6.89 -12.99
N PRO A 140 -8.84 7.52 -11.82
CA PRO A 140 -7.51 7.98 -11.46
C PRO A 140 -6.54 6.81 -11.44
N ASN A 141 -5.34 7.00 -11.99
CA ASN A 141 -4.32 5.97 -11.91
C ASN A 141 -3.81 5.86 -10.48
N ALA A 142 -4.08 4.73 -9.84
CA ALA A 142 -3.51 4.36 -8.56
C ALA A 142 -2.70 3.09 -8.70
N TYR A 143 -1.49 3.11 -8.13
CA TYR A 143 -0.63 1.94 -8.01
C TYR A 143 -0.24 1.76 -6.55
N ASN A 144 -0.71 0.68 -5.97
CA ASN A 144 -0.57 0.40 -4.55
C ASN A 144 0.86 0.14 -4.08
N GLY A 145 1.78 -0.18 -4.99
CA GLY A 145 3.15 -0.58 -4.64
C GLY A 145 3.90 0.44 -3.78
N LEU A 146 3.62 1.73 -3.97
CA LEU A 146 4.22 2.81 -3.20
C LEU A 146 3.23 3.94 -3.02
N TYR A 147 2.94 4.31 -1.78
CA TYR A 147 2.19 5.53 -1.47
C TYR A 147 2.59 6.13 -0.12
N TYR A 148 2.34 7.43 0.02
CA TYR A 148 2.45 8.15 1.28
C TYR A 148 1.08 8.51 1.80
N VAL A 149 0.91 8.42 3.12
CA VAL A 149 -0.32 8.83 3.80
C VAL A 149 -0.02 9.48 5.15
N ARG A 150 -0.73 10.58 5.43
CA ARG A 150 -0.79 11.22 6.74
C ARG A 150 -2.10 10.87 7.42
N VAL A 151 -2.09 10.70 8.73
CA VAL A 151 -3.30 10.45 9.51
C VAL A 151 -4.13 11.75 9.59
N THR A 152 -5.15 11.85 8.73
CA THR A 152 -6.11 12.97 8.67
C THR A 152 -7.54 12.43 8.58
N LYS A 153 -8.54 13.30 8.84
CA LYS A 153 -9.96 12.90 8.72
C LYS A 153 -10.29 12.47 7.29
N GLN A 154 -9.76 13.18 6.28
CA GLN A 154 -9.98 12.86 4.87
C GLN A 154 -9.41 11.49 4.51
N ASN A 155 -8.17 11.19 4.93
CA ASN A 155 -7.57 9.90 4.65
C ASN A 155 -8.23 8.75 5.42
N VAL A 156 -8.76 9.01 6.62
CA VAL A 156 -9.62 8.04 7.31
C VAL A 156 -10.88 7.74 6.49
N ALA A 157 -11.51 8.75 5.88
CA ALA A 157 -12.65 8.54 5.01
C ALA A 157 -12.27 7.74 3.75
N PHE A 158 -11.11 8.03 3.14
CA PHE A 158 -10.60 7.31 1.98
C PHE A 158 -10.40 5.80 2.26
N PHE A 159 -9.73 5.45 3.35
CA PHE A 159 -9.50 4.04 3.66
C PHE A 159 -10.77 3.31 4.15
N LYS A 160 -11.73 4.02 4.74
CA LYS A 160 -13.07 3.47 5.00
C LYS A 160 -13.83 3.18 3.71
N GLU A 161 -13.74 4.08 2.73
CA GLU A 161 -14.34 3.87 1.41
C GLU A 161 -13.67 2.70 0.69
N LEU A 162 -12.36 2.57 0.78
CA LEU A 162 -11.63 1.41 0.25
C LEU A 162 -12.14 0.09 0.88
N ASP A 163 -12.28 0.03 2.21
CA ASP A 163 -12.83 -1.16 2.90
C ASP A 163 -14.28 -1.45 2.46
N ARG A 164 -15.12 -0.40 2.31
CA ARG A 164 -16.49 -0.53 1.81
C ARG A 164 -16.53 -1.12 0.40
N ILE A 165 -15.64 -0.68 -0.49
CA ILE A 165 -15.52 -1.19 -1.86
C ILE A 165 -15.16 -2.68 -1.84
N PHE A 166 -14.19 -3.09 -1.04
CA PHE A 166 -13.81 -4.51 -0.91
C PHE A 166 -14.98 -5.36 -0.40
N ASN A 167 -15.69 -4.90 0.62
CA ASN A 167 -16.83 -5.62 1.19
C ASN A 167 -18.03 -5.75 0.21
N ASN A 168 -18.09 -4.91 -0.83
CA ASN A 168 -19.15 -4.89 -1.83
C ASN A 168 -18.58 -5.02 -3.26
N TRP A 169 -17.47 -5.72 -3.41
CA TRP A 169 -16.68 -5.76 -4.64
C TRP A 169 -17.50 -6.06 -5.89
N ASP A 170 -18.29 -7.13 -5.85
CA ASP A 170 -19.07 -7.58 -7.01
C ASP A 170 -20.09 -6.56 -7.49
N ASP A 171 -20.66 -5.77 -6.58
CA ASP A 171 -21.62 -4.72 -6.92
C ASP A 171 -20.89 -3.43 -7.35
N GLU A 172 -19.75 -3.12 -6.74
CA GLU A 172 -18.96 -1.95 -7.10
C GLU A 172 -18.33 -2.08 -8.49
N ILE A 173 -17.71 -3.22 -8.79
CA ILE A 173 -17.02 -3.43 -10.06
C ILE A 173 -17.99 -3.44 -11.26
N LYS A 174 -19.23 -3.95 -11.09
CA LYS A 174 -20.27 -3.99 -12.12
C LYS A 174 -20.76 -2.61 -12.57
N LYS A 175 -20.50 -1.56 -11.82
CA LYS A 175 -20.85 -0.17 -12.20
C LYS A 175 -19.99 0.37 -13.35
N PHE A 176 -18.89 -0.32 -13.65
CA PHE A 176 -17.90 0.11 -14.63
C PHE A 176 -17.94 -0.75 -15.90
N ARG A 177 -17.42 -0.19 -17.00
CA ARG A 177 -17.22 -0.92 -18.25
C ARG A 177 -16.05 -1.91 -18.10
N LEU A 178 -16.07 -3.00 -18.87
CA LEU A 178 -15.02 -4.02 -18.86
C LEU A 178 -14.78 -4.66 -17.48
N TRP A 179 -15.82 -4.74 -16.66
CA TRP A 179 -15.77 -5.29 -15.28
C TRP A 179 -15.38 -6.79 -15.20
N ARG A 180 -15.29 -7.47 -16.32
CA ARG A 180 -15.04 -8.91 -16.47
C ARG A 180 -14.16 -9.49 -15.35
N ASP A 181 -14.72 -10.33 -14.49
CA ASP A 181 -14.07 -11.23 -13.53
C ASP A 181 -12.75 -10.71 -12.91
N HIS A 182 -12.68 -9.40 -12.64
CA HIS A 182 -11.55 -8.83 -11.93
C HIS A 182 -11.65 -9.19 -10.46
N GLU A 183 -10.66 -9.95 -10.01
CA GLU A 183 -10.50 -10.21 -8.59
C GLU A 183 -10.28 -8.89 -7.81
N PRO A 184 -10.72 -8.83 -6.54
CA PRO A 184 -10.45 -7.67 -5.69
C PRO A 184 -8.98 -7.29 -5.68
N SER A 185 -8.71 -6.04 -6.08
CA SER A 185 -7.36 -5.48 -6.21
C SER A 185 -7.30 -4.12 -5.54
N THR A 186 -6.22 -3.85 -4.82
CA THR A 186 -6.01 -2.58 -4.14
C THR A 186 -5.86 -1.42 -5.13
N ASP A 187 -5.24 -1.64 -6.29
CA ASP A 187 -5.11 -0.63 -7.35
C ASP A 187 -6.50 -0.15 -7.83
N PHE A 188 -7.40 -1.09 -8.14
CA PHE A 188 -8.75 -0.75 -8.57
C PHE A 188 -9.56 -0.15 -7.43
N GLY A 189 -9.48 -0.72 -6.24
CA GLY A 189 -10.16 -0.21 -5.05
C GLY A 189 -9.76 1.23 -4.73
N MET A 190 -8.48 1.55 -4.76
CA MET A 190 -7.98 2.92 -4.56
C MET A 190 -8.44 3.87 -5.66
N SER A 191 -8.39 3.45 -6.93
CA SER A 191 -8.87 4.25 -8.05
C SER A 191 -10.36 4.57 -7.93
N MET A 192 -11.18 3.60 -7.53
CA MET A 192 -12.61 3.79 -7.28
C MET A 192 -12.86 4.68 -6.06
N ALA A 193 -12.10 4.51 -4.97
CA ALA A 193 -12.24 5.32 -3.77
C ALA A 193 -11.89 6.80 -4.01
N LEU A 194 -10.82 7.07 -4.77
CA LEU A 194 -10.47 8.43 -5.20
C LEU A 194 -11.62 9.08 -5.95
N ARG A 195 -12.18 8.38 -6.96
CA ARG A 195 -13.31 8.86 -7.75
C ARG A 195 -14.55 9.10 -6.90
N ASN A 196 -14.92 8.16 -6.04
CA ASN A 196 -16.13 8.26 -5.22
C ASN A 196 -16.09 9.44 -4.24
N LEU A 197 -14.90 9.85 -3.83
CA LEU A 197 -14.66 10.93 -2.88
C LEU A 197 -14.27 12.26 -3.55
N GLY A 198 -14.19 12.31 -4.89
CA GLY A 198 -13.75 13.51 -5.62
C GLY A 198 -12.31 13.91 -5.24
N MET A 199 -11.42 12.94 -5.10
CA MET A 199 -10.00 13.13 -4.76
C MET A 199 -9.10 12.85 -5.97
N ASP A 200 -9.63 12.97 -7.18
CA ASP A 200 -9.00 12.61 -8.45
C ASP A 200 -8.39 13.81 -9.22
N ASP A 201 -8.38 15.00 -8.62
CA ASP A 201 -7.78 16.24 -9.15
C ASP A 201 -6.28 16.40 -8.80
#